data_34c9c5b7b4a58fd164096029367a68b8
#
_entry.id   34c9c5b7b4a58fd164096029367a68b8
#
_cell.length_a   1.000
_cell.length_b   1.000
_cell.length_c   1.000
_cell.angle_alpha   90.00
_cell.angle_beta   90.00
_cell.angle_gamma   90.00
#
_symmetry.space_group_name_H-M   'P 1'
#
loop_
_entity.id
_entity.type
_entity.pdbx_description
1 polymer ?
#
loop_
_entity_poly.entity_id
_entity_poly.type
_entity_poly.pdbx_seq_one_letter_code
_entity_poly.pdbx_strand_id
1 'polypeptide(L)'
;MIAFVLIGLIAATIVIQFVIAPKAAQHLHLRYSYDTQLAEPGETITYTGRLFNNWFFPVLFINFYEYMPEGAAIPGKEESYEAHSLFLLPYREFRHAVSFTLPRRGVYRSGKYLLQTGDFLGFRSWVTSNAISGSITVMPRLCTDEPIIRILGGYIGDISVRRFIIEDPVLTVGYLDYTGREPMKKISWKHSAKAGRLMVRNSDYTVDANAVVVLNMASGSREEKEKSLEIVRTVCERLEREHIPYQFLSNGDVGNLEEGFGKKHMDQLMTKLGRSMLFGHASFDDLIERCIRERKKSRSYFIISAPLSKEERNALSRLQKYSEYEICVLEAEVDQDDAD
;
A
#
# COMPACT_ATOMS: atom_id res chain seq x y z
N MET A 1 -27.51 66.05 15.65
CA MET A 1 -27.58 64.66 16.11
C MET A 1 -27.54 63.62 14.96
N ILE A 2 -28.42 63.68 13.98
CA ILE A 2 -28.48 62.75 12.84
C ILE A 2 -27.17 62.73 12.02
N ALA A 3 -26.59 63.91 11.73
CA ALA A 3 -25.36 64.00 10.96
C ALA A 3 -24.15 63.26 11.65
N PHE A 4 -24.05 63.37 12.96
CA PHE A 4 -22.98 62.67 13.73
C PHE A 4 -23.19 61.16 13.73
N VAL A 5 -24.43 60.68 13.80
CA VAL A 5 -24.77 59.26 13.68
C VAL A 5 -24.39 58.74 12.29
N LEU A 6 -24.70 59.51 11.27
CA LEU A 6 -24.39 59.14 9.88
C LEU A 6 -22.88 59.09 9.61
N ILE A 7 -22.14 60.08 10.11
CA ILE A 7 -20.69 60.08 10.01
C ILE A 7 -20.07 58.91 10.78
N GLY A 8 -20.59 58.59 11.96
CA GLY A 8 -20.17 57.44 12.75
C GLY A 8 -20.39 56.09 12.03
N LEU A 9 -21.55 55.92 11.38
CA LEU A 9 -21.86 54.74 10.58
C LEU A 9 -20.93 54.62 9.37
N ILE A 10 -20.67 55.71 8.66
CA ILE A 10 -19.74 55.70 7.53
C ILE A 10 -18.31 55.35 8.01
N ALA A 11 -17.88 55.94 9.08
CA ALA A 11 -16.53 55.65 9.66
C ALA A 11 -16.44 54.16 10.09
N ALA A 12 -17.48 53.64 10.74
CA ALA A 12 -17.54 52.23 11.15
C ALA A 12 -17.49 51.30 9.93
N THR A 13 -18.24 51.61 8.86
CA THR A 13 -18.25 50.85 7.61
C THR A 13 -16.86 50.87 6.98
N ILE A 14 -16.18 52.00 6.94
CA ILE A 14 -14.81 52.08 6.41
C ILE A 14 -13.85 51.23 7.23
N VAL A 15 -13.94 51.26 8.54
CA VAL A 15 -13.06 50.44 9.43
C VAL A 15 -13.34 48.94 9.21
N ILE A 16 -14.59 48.55 9.15
CA ILE A 16 -14.97 47.17 8.85
C ILE A 16 -14.40 46.72 7.49
N GLN A 17 -14.61 47.55 6.49
CA GLN A 17 -14.24 47.25 5.10
C GLN A 17 -12.71 47.14 4.89
N PHE A 18 -11.95 48.10 5.43
CA PHE A 18 -10.53 48.23 5.12
C PHE A 18 -9.58 47.61 6.17
N VAL A 19 -10.05 47.39 7.40
CA VAL A 19 -9.22 46.88 8.49
C VAL A 19 -9.67 45.52 8.95
N ILE A 20 -10.97 45.33 9.16
CA ILE A 20 -11.48 44.12 9.78
C ILE A 20 -11.61 42.99 8.75
N ALA A 21 -12.22 43.22 7.60
CA ALA A 21 -12.44 42.17 6.60
C ALA A 21 -11.15 41.51 6.10
N PRO A 22 -10.05 42.21 5.79
CA PRO A 22 -8.79 41.58 5.41
C PRO A 22 -8.20 40.69 6.51
N LYS A 23 -8.33 41.13 7.77
CA LYS A 23 -7.85 40.34 8.91
C LYS A 23 -8.70 39.08 9.14
N ALA A 24 -10.02 39.19 8.96
CA ALA A 24 -10.89 38.03 9.06
C ALA A 24 -10.52 36.92 8.07
N ALA A 25 -10.20 37.29 6.83
CA ALA A 25 -9.74 36.36 5.82
C ALA A 25 -8.42 35.63 6.21
N GLN A 26 -7.51 36.30 6.91
CA GLN A 26 -6.25 35.71 7.37
C GLN A 26 -6.42 34.70 8.52
N HIS A 27 -7.55 34.74 9.23
CA HIS A 27 -7.84 33.82 10.35
C HIS A 27 -8.68 32.60 9.92
N LEU A 28 -8.84 32.41 8.64
CA LEU A 28 -9.40 31.16 8.10
C LEU A 28 -8.32 30.05 8.11
N HIS A 29 -8.64 28.96 8.77
CA HIS A 29 -7.77 27.79 8.86
C HIS A 29 -8.43 26.61 8.21
N LEU A 30 -7.67 25.93 7.35
CA LEU A 30 -8.12 24.74 6.64
C LEU A 30 -7.34 23.53 7.12
N ARG A 31 -8.06 22.45 7.43
CA ARG A 31 -7.50 21.14 7.81
C ARG A 31 -8.13 20.05 6.97
N TYR A 32 -7.31 19.10 6.58
CA TYR A 32 -7.72 17.91 5.84
C TYR A 32 -7.40 16.64 6.61
N SER A 33 -8.29 15.65 6.47
CA SER A 33 -8.05 14.30 6.93
C SER A 33 -8.50 13.32 5.86
N TYR A 34 -7.64 12.37 5.52
CA TYR A 34 -7.93 11.28 4.59
C TYR A 34 -8.36 10.04 5.37
N ASP A 35 -9.27 9.27 4.83
CA ASP A 35 -9.70 7.98 5.39
C ASP A 35 -8.61 6.92 5.23
N THR A 36 -7.85 6.98 4.15
CA THR A 36 -6.74 6.06 3.89
C THR A 36 -5.53 6.77 3.28
N GLN A 37 -4.34 6.23 3.52
CA GLN A 37 -3.09 6.66 2.89
C GLN A 37 -2.56 5.64 1.88
N LEU A 38 -3.09 4.42 1.91
CA LEU A 38 -2.79 3.33 0.99
C LEU A 38 -4.11 2.84 0.41
N ALA A 39 -4.27 2.95 -0.91
CA ALA A 39 -5.50 2.63 -1.60
C ALA A 39 -5.28 1.65 -2.75
N GLU A 40 -6.34 0.96 -3.16
CA GLU A 40 -6.36 0.17 -4.38
C GLU A 40 -6.63 1.03 -5.62
N PRO A 41 -6.17 0.61 -6.81
CA PRO A 41 -6.53 1.27 -8.06
C PRO A 41 -8.04 1.25 -8.28
N GLY A 42 -8.64 2.44 -8.44
CA GLY A 42 -10.09 2.58 -8.62
C GLY A 42 -10.92 2.55 -7.32
N GLU A 43 -10.29 2.36 -6.17
CA GLU A 43 -10.95 2.49 -4.88
C GLU A 43 -11.43 3.93 -4.64
N THR A 44 -12.61 4.07 -4.03
CA THR A 44 -13.13 5.38 -3.65
C THR A 44 -12.45 5.87 -2.39
N ILE A 45 -11.68 6.93 -2.52
CA ILE A 45 -10.98 7.59 -1.43
C ILE A 45 -11.79 8.81 -1.02
N THR A 46 -12.00 8.97 0.28
CA THR A 46 -12.72 10.12 0.81
C THR A 46 -11.79 10.97 1.68
N TYR A 47 -11.76 12.25 1.44
CA TYR A 47 -11.18 13.17 2.39
C TYR A 47 -12.23 14.09 3.00
N THR A 48 -11.99 14.50 4.22
CA THR A 48 -12.80 15.47 4.92
C THR A 48 -12.03 16.78 5.07
N GLY A 49 -12.56 17.85 4.50
CA GLY A 49 -12.07 19.20 4.68
C GLY A 49 -12.84 19.94 5.79
N ARG A 50 -12.13 20.71 6.60
CA ARG A 50 -12.70 21.56 7.65
C ARG A 50 -12.12 22.95 7.51
N LEU A 51 -12.95 23.88 7.08
CA LEU A 51 -12.62 25.32 7.03
C LEU A 51 -13.18 25.99 8.28
N PHE A 52 -12.31 26.54 9.13
CA PHE A 52 -12.65 27.10 10.42
C PHE A 52 -12.29 28.59 10.46
N ASN A 53 -13.26 29.44 10.90
CA ASN A 53 -13.02 30.84 11.19
C ASN A 53 -12.59 30.99 12.68
N ASN A 54 -11.30 31.20 12.92
CA ASN A 54 -10.73 31.36 14.27
C ASN A 54 -10.75 32.83 14.74
N TRP A 55 -11.77 33.57 14.36
CA TRP A 55 -11.84 34.98 14.73
C TRP A 55 -13.26 35.38 15.13
N PHE A 56 -13.35 36.53 15.81
CA PHE A 56 -14.62 37.06 16.32
C PHE A 56 -15.51 37.73 15.25
N PHE A 57 -15.02 37.93 14.03
CA PHE A 57 -15.71 38.58 12.95
C PHE A 57 -16.13 37.60 11.83
N PRO A 58 -17.33 37.72 11.24
CA PRO A 58 -17.74 36.83 10.17
C PRO A 58 -16.99 37.10 8.87
N VAL A 59 -16.81 36.06 8.06
CA VAL A 59 -16.35 36.14 6.67
C VAL A 59 -17.55 35.83 5.79
N LEU A 60 -18.08 36.84 5.06
CA LEU A 60 -19.35 36.71 4.39
C LEU A 60 -19.28 36.15 2.99
N PHE A 61 -18.18 36.36 2.30
CA PHE A 61 -18.01 35.89 0.93
C PHE A 61 -16.76 34.99 0.84
N ILE A 62 -17.02 33.73 0.71
CA ILE A 62 -15.97 32.70 0.58
C ILE A 62 -16.34 31.85 -0.63
N ASN A 63 -15.51 31.92 -1.67
CA ASN A 63 -15.51 30.96 -2.75
C ASN A 63 -14.31 30.04 -2.53
N PHE A 64 -14.58 28.76 -2.35
CA PHE A 64 -13.62 27.77 -1.98
C PHE A 64 -13.56 26.69 -3.07
N TYR A 65 -12.41 26.57 -3.73
CA TYR A 65 -12.17 25.62 -4.80
C TYR A 65 -11.12 24.62 -4.34
N GLU A 66 -11.41 23.34 -4.51
CA GLU A 66 -10.52 22.23 -4.17
C GLU A 66 -10.22 21.43 -5.42
N TYR A 67 -8.98 21.45 -5.83
CA TYR A 67 -8.49 20.71 -6.98
C TYR A 67 -7.95 19.37 -6.52
N MET A 68 -8.45 18.30 -7.11
CA MET A 68 -8.01 16.94 -6.82
C MET A 68 -6.58 16.68 -7.34
N PRO A 69 -5.92 15.61 -6.87
CA PRO A 69 -4.67 15.15 -7.45
C PRO A 69 -4.80 14.92 -8.95
N GLU A 70 -3.71 15.10 -9.68
CA GLU A 70 -3.67 14.85 -11.12
C GLU A 70 -4.04 13.39 -11.43
N GLY A 71 -4.95 13.18 -12.38
CA GLY A 71 -5.47 11.87 -12.73
C GLY A 71 -6.58 11.33 -11.83
N ALA A 72 -7.02 12.09 -10.82
CA ALA A 72 -8.18 11.74 -10.01
C ALA A 72 -9.49 11.97 -10.77
N ALA A 73 -10.44 11.07 -10.61
CA ALA A 73 -11.79 11.19 -11.13
C ALA A 73 -12.79 11.35 -10.00
N ILE A 74 -13.63 12.40 -10.08
CA ILE A 74 -14.74 12.60 -9.15
C ILE A 74 -15.98 11.92 -9.74
N PRO A 75 -16.64 11.00 -9.03
CA PRO A 75 -17.82 10.32 -9.55
C PRO A 75 -18.92 11.33 -9.96
N GLY A 76 -19.38 11.22 -11.22
CA GLY A 76 -20.45 12.06 -11.75
C GLY A 76 -20.04 13.48 -12.17
N LYS A 77 -18.74 13.80 -12.22
CA LYS A 77 -18.22 15.07 -12.70
C LYS A 77 -17.15 14.87 -13.76
N GLU A 78 -17.11 15.74 -14.75
CA GLU A 78 -16.02 15.81 -15.74
C GLU A 78 -14.83 16.61 -15.19
N GLU A 79 -15.09 17.53 -14.26
CA GLU A 79 -14.11 18.43 -13.68
C GLU A 79 -13.42 17.79 -12.46
N SER A 80 -12.11 18.02 -12.36
CA SER A 80 -11.27 17.49 -11.25
C SER A 80 -11.24 18.43 -10.05
N TYR A 81 -12.28 19.21 -9.82
CA TYR A 81 -12.35 20.11 -8.67
C TYR A 81 -13.77 20.18 -8.06
N GLU A 82 -13.80 20.53 -6.77
CA GLU A 82 -15.02 20.90 -6.04
C GLU A 82 -15.04 22.39 -5.77
N ALA A 83 -16.24 23.00 -5.85
CA ALA A 83 -16.44 24.42 -5.60
C ALA A 83 -17.56 24.62 -4.58
N HIS A 84 -17.28 25.45 -3.58
CA HIS A 84 -18.24 25.82 -2.55
C HIS A 84 -18.30 27.34 -2.40
N SER A 85 -19.49 27.91 -2.40
CA SER A 85 -19.74 29.32 -2.06
C SER A 85 -20.47 29.37 -0.73
N LEU A 86 -19.84 30.00 0.26
CA LEU A 86 -20.34 29.99 1.64
C LEU A 86 -19.94 31.25 2.41
N PHE A 87 -20.48 31.38 3.61
CA PHE A 87 -20.03 32.33 4.62
C PHE A 87 -19.70 31.61 5.93
N LEU A 88 -18.84 32.19 6.73
CA LEU A 88 -18.50 31.65 8.04
C LEU A 88 -18.70 32.68 9.14
N LEU A 89 -19.56 32.32 10.08
CA LEU A 89 -19.76 33.09 11.31
C LEU A 89 -18.53 32.98 12.23
N PRO A 90 -18.39 33.87 13.21
CA PRO A 90 -17.31 33.79 14.20
C PRO A 90 -17.27 32.43 14.87
N TYR A 91 -16.05 31.87 14.98
CA TYR A 91 -15.77 30.58 15.65
C TYR A 91 -16.59 29.40 15.13
N ARG A 92 -17.05 29.47 13.86
CA ARG A 92 -17.76 28.37 13.19
C ARG A 92 -16.87 27.68 12.16
N GLU A 93 -17.21 26.44 11.89
CA GLU A 93 -16.54 25.64 10.85
C GLU A 93 -17.54 25.17 9.78
N PHE A 94 -17.04 25.08 8.57
CA PHE A 94 -17.66 24.37 7.46
C PHE A 94 -16.96 23.06 7.27
N ARG A 95 -17.71 21.97 7.26
CA ARG A 95 -17.21 20.61 7.01
C ARG A 95 -17.81 20.09 5.73
N HIS A 96 -16.98 19.46 4.93
CA HIS A 96 -17.42 18.77 3.73
C HIS A 96 -16.57 17.52 3.53
N ALA A 97 -17.07 16.58 2.74
CA ALA A 97 -16.38 15.38 2.34
C ALA A 97 -16.42 15.29 0.82
N VAL A 98 -15.28 14.95 0.24
CA VAL A 98 -15.14 14.74 -1.20
C VAL A 98 -14.59 13.35 -1.43
N SER A 99 -15.24 12.63 -2.34
CA SER A 99 -14.84 11.29 -2.75
C SER A 99 -14.33 11.32 -4.18
N PHE A 100 -13.22 10.66 -4.42
CA PHE A 100 -12.60 10.54 -5.74
C PHE A 100 -11.93 9.18 -5.88
N THR A 101 -11.58 8.81 -7.10
CA THR A 101 -10.88 7.57 -7.43
C THR A 101 -9.57 7.84 -8.13
N LEU A 102 -8.58 6.96 -7.95
CA LEU A 102 -7.28 7.00 -8.60
C LEU A 102 -7.07 5.69 -9.37
N PRO A 103 -7.01 5.74 -10.71
CA PRO A 103 -7.08 4.51 -11.52
C PRO A 103 -5.74 3.78 -11.66
N ARG A 104 -4.62 4.44 -11.42
CA ARG A 104 -3.28 3.89 -11.65
C ARG A 104 -2.45 3.85 -10.37
N ARG A 105 -1.53 2.88 -10.30
CA ARG A 105 -0.52 2.82 -9.25
C ARG A 105 0.36 4.07 -9.23
N GLY A 106 0.74 4.50 -8.07
CA GLY A 106 1.66 5.62 -7.91
C GLY A 106 1.50 6.37 -6.60
N VAL A 107 2.31 7.41 -6.43
CA VAL A 107 2.20 8.35 -5.33
C VAL A 107 1.54 9.62 -5.83
N TYR A 108 0.38 9.89 -5.34
CA TYR A 108 -0.38 11.08 -5.64
C TYR A 108 -0.21 12.07 -4.51
N ARG A 109 0.37 13.22 -4.81
CA ARG A 109 0.39 14.33 -3.88
C ARG A 109 -1.03 14.89 -3.80
N SER A 110 -1.47 15.17 -2.61
CA SER A 110 -2.77 15.83 -2.41
C SER A 110 -2.87 17.07 -3.29
N GLY A 111 -4.08 17.37 -3.71
CA GLY A 111 -4.35 18.48 -4.60
C GLY A 111 -3.99 19.84 -4.00
N LYS A 112 -4.57 20.87 -4.55
CA LYS A 112 -4.42 22.25 -4.07
C LYS A 112 -5.78 22.86 -3.82
N TYR A 113 -5.83 23.84 -2.94
CA TYR A 113 -7.03 24.64 -2.77
C TYR A 113 -6.79 26.09 -3.14
N LEU A 114 -7.86 26.73 -3.56
CA LEU A 114 -7.94 28.16 -3.77
C LEU A 114 -9.10 28.71 -2.94
N LEU A 115 -8.79 29.65 -2.07
CA LEU A 115 -9.74 30.31 -1.21
C LEU A 115 -9.81 31.78 -1.64
N GLN A 116 -10.93 32.15 -2.22
CA GLN A 116 -11.22 33.55 -2.55
C GLN A 116 -12.17 34.10 -1.50
N THR A 117 -11.77 35.14 -0.82
CA THR A 117 -12.58 35.85 0.17
C THR A 117 -12.87 37.28 -0.29
N GLY A 118 -14.07 37.75 -0.05
CA GLY A 118 -14.47 39.10 -0.37
C GLY A 118 -14.72 39.96 0.86
N ASP A 119 -14.69 41.25 0.66
CA ASP A 119 -15.10 42.21 1.66
C ASP A 119 -16.64 42.37 1.72
N PHE A 120 -17.16 43.16 2.66
CA PHE A 120 -18.59 43.34 2.88
C PHE A 120 -19.36 43.99 1.71
N LEU A 121 -18.69 44.87 0.96
CA LEU A 121 -19.30 45.64 -0.12
C LEU A 121 -18.92 45.11 -1.52
N GLY A 122 -18.06 44.08 -1.59
CA GLY A 122 -17.64 43.49 -2.85
C GLY A 122 -16.64 44.32 -3.65
N PHE A 123 -15.96 45.30 -3.03
CA PHE A 123 -14.98 46.13 -3.71
C PHE A 123 -13.58 45.48 -3.80
N ARG A 124 -13.31 44.56 -2.90
CA ARG A 124 -12.01 43.84 -2.81
C ARG A 124 -12.21 42.37 -2.63
N SER A 125 -11.33 41.62 -3.25
CA SER A 125 -11.20 40.18 -3.01
C SER A 125 -9.74 39.82 -2.75
N TRP A 126 -9.54 38.79 -1.91
CA TRP A 126 -8.24 38.20 -1.61
C TRP A 126 -8.26 36.75 -2.02
N VAL A 127 -7.18 36.30 -2.63
CA VAL A 127 -7.03 34.91 -3.06
C VAL A 127 -5.85 34.31 -2.34
N THR A 128 -6.09 33.20 -1.66
CA THR A 128 -5.06 32.37 -1.03
C THR A 128 -5.08 31.01 -1.73
N SER A 129 -3.91 30.57 -2.19
CA SER A 129 -3.76 29.25 -2.80
C SER A 129 -2.62 28.50 -2.13
N ASN A 130 -2.88 27.29 -1.66
CA ASN A 130 -1.89 26.42 -1.05
C ASN A 130 -2.10 24.98 -1.47
N ALA A 131 -1.04 24.18 -1.37
CA ALA A 131 -1.13 22.73 -1.52
C ALA A 131 -1.84 22.12 -0.30
N ILE A 132 -2.66 21.13 -0.54
CA ILE A 132 -3.22 20.28 0.52
C ILE A 132 -2.10 19.38 1.02
N SER A 133 -1.88 19.33 2.34
CA SER A 133 -0.84 18.49 2.91
C SER A 133 -1.24 17.02 2.88
N GLY A 134 -0.33 16.17 2.43
CA GLY A 134 -0.51 14.71 2.41
C GLY A 134 -0.14 14.09 1.06
N SER A 135 -0.08 12.78 1.06
CA SER A 135 0.08 11.97 -0.15
C SER A 135 -0.67 10.67 0.02
N ILE A 136 -1.24 10.18 -1.06
CA ILE A 136 -1.90 8.90 -1.14
C ILE A 136 -1.03 8.00 -2.01
N THR A 137 -0.78 6.81 -1.54
CA THR A 137 -0.06 5.79 -2.31
C THR A 137 -1.08 4.79 -2.84
N VAL A 138 -1.14 4.62 -4.15
CA VAL A 138 -1.98 3.60 -4.79
C VAL A 138 -1.10 2.38 -5.07
N MET A 139 -1.49 1.23 -4.54
CA MET A 139 -0.77 -0.03 -4.71
C MET A 139 -0.96 -0.62 -6.11
N PRO A 140 -0.14 -1.60 -6.56
CA PRO A 140 -0.38 -2.32 -7.81
C PRO A 140 -1.73 -3.03 -7.81
N ARG A 141 -2.30 -3.31 -8.98
CA ARG A 141 -3.46 -4.19 -9.13
C ARG A 141 -3.09 -5.64 -8.78
N LEU A 142 -4.10 -6.46 -8.56
CA LEU A 142 -3.91 -7.91 -8.54
C LEU A 142 -3.72 -8.42 -9.97
N CYS A 143 -2.79 -9.35 -10.12
CA CYS A 143 -2.61 -10.04 -11.40
C CYS A 143 -3.85 -10.93 -11.68
N THR A 144 -4.41 -10.79 -12.86
CA THR A 144 -5.58 -11.55 -13.31
C THR A 144 -5.22 -12.65 -14.32
N ASP A 145 -3.94 -12.81 -14.66
CA ASP A 145 -3.50 -13.79 -15.65
C ASP A 145 -3.67 -15.23 -15.16
N GLU A 146 -4.56 -15.95 -15.79
CA GLU A 146 -4.86 -17.34 -15.43
C GLU A 146 -3.66 -18.28 -15.41
N PRO A 147 -2.72 -18.26 -16.39
CA PRO A 147 -1.52 -19.08 -16.36
C PRO A 147 -0.68 -18.83 -15.11
N ILE A 148 -0.44 -17.57 -14.75
CA ILE A 148 0.34 -17.18 -13.59
C ILE A 148 -0.35 -17.63 -12.30
N ILE A 149 -1.65 -17.41 -12.19
CA ILE A 149 -2.46 -17.81 -11.02
C ILE A 149 -2.44 -19.34 -10.84
N ARG A 150 -2.48 -20.11 -11.93
CA ARG A 150 -2.44 -21.57 -11.89
C ARG A 150 -1.08 -22.09 -11.43
N ILE A 151 0.03 -21.55 -11.98
CA ILE A 151 1.39 -21.92 -11.57
C ILE A 151 1.57 -21.62 -10.09
N LEU A 152 1.19 -20.41 -9.68
CA LEU A 152 1.28 -19.95 -8.29
C LEU A 152 0.46 -20.85 -7.35
N GLY A 153 -0.76 -21.20 -7.72
CA GLY A 153 -1.64 -22.06 -6.93
C GLY A 153 -1.06 -23.46 -6.69
N GLY A 154 -0.50 -24.08 -7.73
CA GLY A 154 0.19 -25.36 -7.64
C GLY A 154 1.39 -25.29 -6.69
N TYR A 155 2.26 -24.30 -6.89
CA TYR A 155 3.49 -24.17 -6.11
C TYR A 155 3.24 -23.86 -4.62
N ILE A 156 2.28 -22.99 -4.31
CA ILE A 156 1.90 -22.70 -2.92
C ILE A 156 1.22 -23.92 -2.28
N GLY A 157 0.41 -24.66 -3.03
CA GLY A 157 -0.14 -25.93 -2.56
C GLY A 157 0.94 -26.92 -2.15
N ASP A 158 2.00 -27.05 -2.95
CA ASP A 158 3.16 -27.90 -2.61
C ASP A 158 3.90 -27.43 -1.35
N ILE A 159 4.05 -26.12 -1.16
CA ILE A 159 4.62 -25.56 0.08
C ILE A 159 3.75 -25.92 1.29
N SER A 160 2.45 -25.75 1.17
CA SER A 160 1.50 -26.06 2.25
C SER A 160 1.51 -27.53 2.61
N VAL A 161 1.55 -28.43 1.62
CA VAL A 161 1.65 -29.87 1.85
C VAL A 161 2.96 -30.25 2.56
N ARG A 162 4.09 -29.67 2.13
CA ARG A 162 5.39 -29.92 2.77
C ARG A 162 5.42 -29.50 4.23
N ARG A 163 4.75 -28.42 4.59
CA ARG A 163 4.62 -27.95 5.97
C ARG A 163 4.02 -29.00 6.90
N PHE A 164 3.12 -29.84 6.39
CA PHE A 164 2.48 -30.91 7.18
C PHE A 164 3.23 -32.26 7.13
N ILE A 165 4.21 -32.44 6.26
CA ILE A 165 4.90 -33.72 6.08
C ILE A 165 6.13 -33.85 6.99
N ILE A 166 6.79 -32.75 7.35
CA ILE A 166 8.02 -32.77 8.13
C ILE A 166 7.68 -32.55 9.61
N GLU A 167 7.64 -33.66 10.37
CA GLU A 167 7.52 -33.62 11.84
C GLU A 167 8.83 -33.10 12.43
N ASP A 168 8.76 -32.13 13.33
CA ASP A 168 9.91 -31.74 14.13
C ASP A 168 10.09 -32.74 15.29
N PRO A 169 11.15 -33.55 15.30
CA PRO A 169 11.41 -34.55 16.34
C PRO A 169 11.67 -33.90 17.70
N VAL A 170 11.94 -32.59 17.76
CA VAL A 170 12.27 -31.87 19.01
C VAL A 170 11.02 -31.29 19.67
N LEU A 171 10.06 -30.81 18.89
CA LEU A 171 8.81 -30.27 19.40
C LEU A 171 7.77 -31.36 19.63
N THR A 172 7.59 -31.73 20.89
CA THR A 172 6.56 -32.69 21.32
C THR A 172 5.37 -31.93 21.92
N VAL A 173 4.22 -31.98 21.24
CA VAL A 173 2.95 -31.37 21.70
C VAL A 173 2.34 -32.20 22.83
N GLY A 174 2.57 -33.50 22.82
CA GLY A 174 2.01 -34.42 23.82
C GLY A 174 2.31 -35.89 23.52
N TYR A 175 1.57 -36.76 24.18
CA TYR A 175 1.67 -38.20 24.02
C TYR A 175 0.27 -38.76 23.78
N LEU A 176 0.11 -39.59 22.76
CA LEU A 176 -1.13 -40.28 22.40
C LEU A 176 -0.99 -41.77 22.65
N ASP A 177 -2.09 -42.48 22.78
CA ASP A 177 -2.10 -43.94 22.90
C ASP A 177 -1.64 -44.58 21.58
N TYR A 178 -0.78 -45.57 21.70
CA TYR A 178 -0.32 -46.37 20.56
C TYR A 178 -1.46 -47.21 19.98
N THR A 179 -1.83 -46.97 18.72
CA THR A 179 -2.93 -47.68 18.06
C THR A 179 -2.47 -48.88 17.22
N GLY A 180 -1.17 -49.13 17.09
CA GLY A 180 -0.60 -50.17 16.23
C GLY A 180 -0.35 -49.73 14.80
N ARG A 181 -0.72 -48.48 14.43
CA ARG A 181 -0.50 -47.93 13.07
C ARG A 181 0.75 -47.06 12.99
N GLU A 182 1.20 -46.53 14.12
CA GLU A 182 2.38 -45.66 14.22
C GLU A 182 3.68 -46.48 14.22
N PRO A 183 4.78 -45.95 13.61
CA PRO A 183 6.06 -46.59 13.68
C PRO A 183 6.55 -46.79 15.12
N MET A 184 7.10 -47.94 15.46
CA MET A 184 7.58 -48.26 16.81
C MET A 184 8.66 -47.29 17.32
N LYS A 185 9.41 -46.66 16.43
CA LYS A 185 10.41 -45.61 16.77
C LYS A 185 9.81 -44.36 17.41
N LYS A 186 8.51 -44.13 17.27
CA LYS A 186 7.78 -43.03 17.90
C LYS A 186 7.30 -43.35 19.31
N ILE A 187 7.42 -44.57 19.76
CA ILE A 187 7.00 -44.98 21.12
C ILE A 187 7.91 -44.30 22.15
N SER A 188 7.31 -43.60 23.09
CA SER A 188 8.01 -43.00 24.21
C SER A 188 8.00 -43.96 25.41
N TRP A 189 9.03 -44.80 25.52
CA TRP A 189 9.14 -45.79 26.60
C TRP A 189 9.01 -45.19 28.01
N LYS A 190 9.55 -43.97 28.18
CA LYS A 190 9.46 -43.26 29.48
C LYS A 190 8.04 -42.91 29.85
N HIS A 191 7.24 -42.43 28.90
CA HIS A 191 5.85 -42.05 29.16
C HIS A 191 4.93 -43.28 29.19
N SER A 192 5.23 -44.28 28.36
CA SER A 192 4.53 -45.57 28.40
C SER A 192 4.64 -46.24 29.77
N ALA A 193 5.85 -46.26 30.37
CA ALA A 193 6.07 -46.82 31.70
C ALA A 193 5.27 -46.06 32.81
N LYS A 194 5.12 -44.74 32.65
CA LYS A 194 4.31 -43.97 33.63
C LYS A 194 2.80 -44.15 33.43
N ALA A 195 2.34 -44.32 32.20
CA ALA A 195 0.95 -44.46 31.87
C ALA A 195 0.41 -45.90 31.94
N GLY A 196 1.30 -46.90 32.08
CA GLY A 196 0.94 -48.31 32.08
C GLY A 196 0.42 -48.85 30.75
N ARG A 197 0.60 -48.09 29.67
CA ARG A 197 0.15 -48.39 28.29
C ARG A 197 1.13 -47.78 27.28
N LEU A 198 1.18 -48.33 26.06
CA LEU A 198 2.08 -47.80 25.03
C LEU A 198 1.64 -46.42 24.60
N MET A 199 2.55 -45.43 24.70
CA MET A 199 2.35 -44.06 24.35
C MET A 199 3.27 -43.65 23.20
N VAL A 200 2.75 -43.03 22.17
CA VAL A 200 3.52 -42.43 21.07
C VAL A 200 3.69 -40.95 21.27
N ARG A 201 4.85 -40.48 20.87
CA ARG A 201 5.13 -39.04 20.85
C ARG A 201 4.30 -38.39 19.75
N ASN A 202 3.48 -37.38 20.11
CA ASN A 202 2.82 -36.50 19.17
C ASN A 202 3.74 -35.31 18.97
N SER A 203 4.45 -35.30 17.84
CA SER A 203 5.35 -34.21 17.47
C SER A 203 4.55 -33.11 16.78
N ASP A 204 4.94 -31.86 17.00
CA ASP A 204 4.40 -30.75 16.20
C ASP A 204 5.08 -30.75 14.81
N TYR A 205 4.34 -30.22 13.85
CA TYR A 205 4.88 -30.07 12.50
C TYR A 205 5.45 -28.66 12.40
N THR A 206 6.75 -28.53 12.54
CA THR A 206 7.43 -27.26 12.34
C THR A 206 8.47 -27.39 11.24
N VAL A 207 8.01 -27.20 10.02
CA VAL A 207 8.88 -26.60 9.03
C VAL A 207 8.51 -25.13 8.99
N ASP A 208 9.47 -24.27 9.28
CA ASP A 208 9.40 -22.86 8.92
C ASP A 208 9.31 -22.80 7.39
N ALA A 209 8.10 -22.97 6.87
CA ALA A 209 7.81 -22.78 5.46
C ALA A 209 7.93 -21.29 5.15
N ASN A 210 9.16 -20.83 4.97
CA ASN A 210 9.46 -19.45 4.68
C ASN A 210 9.68 -19.31 3.17
N ALA A 211 9.06 -18.28 2.60
CA ALA A 211 9.23 -17.94 1.19
C ALA A 211 10.20 -16.77 1.01
N VAL A 212 10.85 -16.74 -0.15
CA VAL A 212 11.61 -15.57 -0.61
C VAL A 212 11.01 -15.11 -1.93
N VAL A 213 10.46 -13.91 -1.94
CA VAL A 213 9.91 -13.26 -3.13
C VAL A 213 11.00 -12.36 -3.70
N VAL A 214 11.44 -12.66 -4.91
CA VAL A 214 12.54 -11.98 -5.59
C VAL A 214 12.02 -11.27 -6.81
N LEU A 215 12.18 -9.96 -6.86
CA LEU A 215 11.73 -9.11 -7.95
C LEU A 215 12.92 -8.57 -8.75
N ASN A 216 12.98 -8.93 -10.04
CA ASN A 216 13.95 -8.36 -10.97
C ASN A 216 13.37 -7.14 -11.68
N MET A 217 14.03 -5.99 -11.51
CA MET A 217 13.70 -4.72 -12.15
C MET A 217 14.77 -4.23 -13.12
N ALA A 218 15.84 -5.04 -13.36
CA ALA A 218 16.95 -4.65 -14.21
C ALA A 218 16.57 -4.67 -15.70
N SER A 219 15.73 -5.62 -16.12
CA SER A 219 15.33 -5.87 -17.49
C SER A 219 13.82 -5.63 -17.70
N GLY A 220 13.41 -5.55 -18.95
CA GLY A 220 12.03 -5.44 -19.36
C GLY A 220 11.51 -4.02 -19.63
N SER A 221 10.40 -3.97 -20.36
CA SER A 221 9.65 -2.75 -20.65
C SER A 221 9.00 -2.17 -19.39
N ARG A 222 8.43 -0.99 -19.51
CA ARG A 222 7.69 -0.37 -18.39
C ARG A 222 6.46 -1.18 -18.04
N GLU A 223 5.75 -1.66 -19.02
CA GLU A 223 4.53 -2.46 -18.90
C GLU A 223 4.83 -3.81 -18.22
N GLU A 224 5.89 -4.50 -18.63
CA GLU A 224 6.33 -5.75 -18.00
C GLU A 224 6.75 -5.55 -16.55
N LYS A 225 7.40 -4.43 -16.23
CA LYS A 225 7.75 -4.08 -14.85
C LYS A 225 6.51 -3.76 -14.01
N GLU A 226 5.52 -3.04 -14.54
CA GLU A 226 4.23 -2.83 -13.86
C GLU A 226 3.55 -4.17 -13.58
N LYS A 227 3.47 -5.04 -14.57
CA LYS A 227 2.91 -6.39 -14.43
C LYS A 227 3.67 -7.23 -13.41
N SER A 228 4.99 -7.10 -13.37
CA SER A 228 5.82 -7.75 -12.33
C SER A 228 5.43 -7.32 -10.93
N LEU A 229 5.11 -6.03 -10.71
CA LEU A 229 4.61 -5.55 -9.41
C LEU A 229 3.23 -6.12 -9.07
N GLU A 230 2.35 -6.30 -10.05
CA GLU A 230 1.04 -6.93 -9.85
C GLU A 230 1.18 -8.41 -9.46
N ILE A 231 2.13 -9.12 -10.09
CA ILE A 231 2.46 -10.50 -9.75
C ILE A 231 3.01 -10.57 -8.32
N VAL A 232 3.94 -9.69 -7.93
CA VAL A 232 4.46 -9.63 -6.55
C VAL A 232 3.34 -9.48 -5.54
N ARG A 233 2.42 -8.53 -5.77
CA ARG A 233 1.25 -8.35 -4.90
C ARG A 233 0.47 -9.64 -4.77
N THR A 234 0.15 -10.28 -5.89
CA THR A 234 -0.66 -11.51 -5.93
C THR A 234 0.02 -12.66 -5.19
N VAL A 235 1.34 -12.82 -5.36
CA VAL A 235 2.14 -13.82 -4.63
C VAL A 235 2.07 -13.56 -3.13
N CYS A 236 2.33 -12.31 -2.70
CA CYS A 236 2.36 -11.95 -1.29
C CYS A 236 0.98 -12.09 -0.63
N GLU A 237 -0.11 -11.70 -1.29
CA GLU A 237 -1.47 -11.91 -0.77
C GLU A 237 -1.81 -13.40 -0.61
N ARG A 238 -1.33 -14.24 -1.53
CA ARG A 238 -1.50 -15.69 -1.39
C ARG A 238 -0.69 -16.24 -0.21
N LEU A 239 0.56 -15.81 -0.05
CA LEU A 239 1.39 -16.21 1.09
C LEU A 239 0.78 -15.80 2.43
N GLU A 240 0.25 -14.58 2.51
CA GLU A 240 -0.48 -14.10 3.69
C GLU A 240 -1.73 -14.95 3.98
N ARG A 241 -2.50 -15.32 2.95
CA ARG A 241 -3.67 -16.17 3.10
C ARG A 241 -3.35 -17.56 3.64
N GLU A 242 -2.24 -18.13 3.18
CA GLU A 242 -1.74 -19.44 3.61
C GLU A 242 -0.89 -19.37 4.90
N HIS A 243 -0.77 -18.19 5.50
CA HIS A 243 0.02 -17.95 6.71
C HIS A 243 1.51 -18.36 6.56
N ILE A 244 2.09 -18.08 5.39
CA ILE A 244 3.49 -18.38 5.09
C ILE A 244 4.30 -17.08 5.23
N PRO A 245 5.22 -16.99 6.19
CA PRO A 245 6.13 -15.85 6.30
C PRO A 245 6.99 -15.70 5.05
N TYR A 246 7.28 -14.47 4.66
CA TYR A 246 8.11 -14.23 3.48
C TYR A 246 9.04 -13.04 3.65
N GLN A 247 10.18 -13.15 2.96
CA GLN A 247 11.15 -12.10 2.77
C GLN A 247 10.98 -11.55 1.34
N PHE A 248 11.13 -10.26 1.16
CA PHE A 248 11.09 -9.63 -0.17
C PHE A 248 12.45 -9.05 -0.53
N LEU A 249 12.98 -9.42 -1.70
CA LEU A 249 14.24 -8.94 -2.25
C LEU A 249 14.03 -8.35 -3.63
N SER A 250 14.68 -7.22 -3.91
CA SER A 250 14.66 -6.61 -5.25
C SER A 250 16.00 -5.98 -5.58
N ASN A 251 16.33 -5.96 -6.85
CA ASN A 251 17.45 -5.19 -7.40
C ASN A 251 17.03 -3.79 -7.87
N GLY A 252 15.79 -3.38 -7.60
CA GLY A 252 15.25 -2.09 -7.99
C GLY A 252 15.03 -1.12 -6.82
N ASP A 253 14.40 0.00 -7.15
CA ASP A 253 14.07 1.10 -6.23
C ASP A 253 13.05 0.73 -5.15
N VAL A 254 12.33 -0.38 -5.30
CA VAL A 254 11.46 -0.94 -4.26
C VAL A 254 12.23 -1.26 -2.98
N GLY A 255 13.50 -1.66 -3.13
CA GLY A 255 14.35 -2.10 -2.03
C GLY A 255 13.89 -3.45 -1.45
N ASN A 256 14.40 -3.78 -0.27
CA ASN A 256 14.15 -5.06 0.37
C ASN A 256 13.21 -4.91 1.56
N LEU A 257 12.58 -6.03 1.95
CA LEU A 257 11.82 -6.15 3.18
C LEU A 257 12.28 -7.43 3.89
N GLU A 258 12.60 -7.30 5.17
CA GLU A 258 12.99 -8.44 6.00
C GLU A 258 11.83 -9.43 6.13
N GLU A 259 12.17 -10.64 6.58
CA GLU A 259 11.20 -11.69 6.80
C GLU A 259 10.11 -11.26 7.79
N GLY A 260 8.87 -11.48 7.41
CA GLY A 260 7.73 -11.11 8.23
C GLY A 260 6.42 -11.67 7.72
N PHE A 261 5.36 -11.37 8.46
CA PHE A 261 4.01 -11.82 8.19
C PHE A 261 2.99 -10.85 8.79
N GLY A 262 1.80 -10.82 8.21
CA GLY A 262 0.65 -10.08 8.72
C GLY A 262 0.46 -8.70 8.10
N LYS A 263 -0.68 -8.09 8.42
CA LYS A 263 -1.16 -6.85 7.78
C LYS A 263 -0.11 -5.74 7.72
N LYS A 264 0.62 -5.50 8.81
CA LYS A 264 1.64 -4.45 8.86
C LYS A 264 2.79 -4.70 7.88
N HIS A 265 3.21 -5.96 7.75
CA HIS A 265 4.25 -6.38 6.81
C HIS A 265 3.79 -6.17 5.37
N MET A 266 2.55 -6.62 5.07
CA MET A 266 1.92 -6.44 3.77
C MET A 266 1.75 -4.96 3.40
N ASP A 267 1.24 -4.11 4.31
CA ASP A 267 1.05 -2.68 4.08
C ASP A 267 2.39 -1.96 3.80
N GLN A 268 3.47 -2.37 4.48
CA GLN A 268 4.81 -1.85 4.22
C GLN A 268 5.28 -2.21 2.80
N LEU A 269 5.08 -3.46 2.38
CA LEU A 269 5.45 -3.88 1.04
C LEU A 269 4.60 -3.16 -0.01
N MET A 270 3.28 -3.11 0.16
CA MET A 270 2.38 -2.42 -0.77
C MET A 270 2.72 -0.94 -0.92
N THR A 271 3.08 -0.28 0.18
CA THR A 271 3.55 1.11 0.14
C THR A 271 4.84 1.25 -0.67
N LYS A 272 5.80 0.32 -0.53
CA LYS A 272 7.03 0.32 -1.32
C LYS A 272 6.76 0.07 -2.80
N LEU A 273 5.93 -0.93 -3.14
CA LEU A 273 5.55 -1.23 -4.51
C LEU A 273 4.80 -0.04 -5.16
N GLY A 274 3.88 0.58 -4.43
CA GLY A 274 3.15 1.76 -4.89
C GLY A 274 4.06 2.96 -5.18
N ARG A 275 5.16 3.11 -4.45
CA ARG A 275 6.15 4.19 -4.61
C ARG A 275 7.20 3.94 -5.66
N SER A 276 7.34 2.72 -6.17
CA SER A 276 8.37 2.37 -7.16
C SER A 276 8.23 3.19 -8.45
N MET A 277 9.36 3.69 -8.92
CA MET A 277 9.53 4.39 -10.20
C MET A 277 10.03 3.45 -11.30
N LEU A 278 10.06 2.13 -11.04
CA LEU A 278 10.46 1.05 -11.96
C LEU A 278 11.94 1.08 -12.35
N PHE A 279 12.81 1.62 -11.52
CA PHE A 279 14.25 1.63 -11.78
C PHE A 279 14.93 0.39 -11.20
N GLY A 280 15.79 -0.24 -12.02
CA GLY A 280 16.76 -1.22 -11.57
C GLY A 280 18.07 -0.54 -11.16
N HIS A 281 18.64 -0.95 -10.02
CA HIS A 281 19.91 -0.41 -9.50
C HIS A 281 21.07 -1.39 -9.58
N ALA A 282 20.79 -2.69 -9.62
CA ALA A 282 21.78 -3.74 -9.67
C ALA A 282 21.41 -4.79 -10.74
N SER A 283 22.37 -5.60 -11.14
CA SER A 283 22.12 -6.68 -12.09
C SER A 283 21.28 -7.81 -11.46
N PHE A 284 20.65 -8.62 -12.29
CA PHE A 284 19.96 -9.82 -11.81
C PHE A 284 20.95 -10.83 -11.19
N ASP A 285 22.18 -10.90 -11.73
CA ASP A 285 23.24 -11.76 -11.24
C ASP A 285 23.62 -11.44 -9.77
N ASP A 286 23.78 -10.13 -9.47
CA ASP A 286 24.06 -9.68 -8.10
C ASP A 286 22.92 -10.04 -7.12
N LEU A 287 21.67 -9.96 -7.58
CA LEU A 287 20.50 -10.32 -6.79
C LEU A 287 20.49 -11.82 -6.48
N ILE A 288 20.77 -12.67 -7.46
CA ILE A 288 20.87 -14.12 -7.30
C ILE A 288 22.05 -14.50 -6.40
N GLU A 289 23.20 -13.87 -6.57
CA GLU A 289 24.35 -14.11 -5.67
C GLU A 289 24.04 -13.73 -4.22
N ARG A 290 23.24 -12.70 -4.02
CA ARG A 290 22.76 -12.32 -2.68
C ARG A 290 21.88 -13.41 -2.10
N CYS A 291 20.93 -13.96 -2.86
CA CYS A 291 20.09 -15.09 -2.43
C CYS A 291 20.93 -16.31 -2.04
N ILE A 292 21.99 -16.63 -2.81
CA ILE A 292 22.91 -17.73 -2.53
C ILE A 292 23.73 -17.47 -1.25
N ARG A 293 24.19 -16.24 -1.05
CA ARG A 293 25.00 -15.86 0.14
C ARG A 293 24.23 -16.00 1.45
N GLU A 294 22.94 -15.72 1.44
CA GLU A 294 22.08 -15.87 2.63
C GLU A 294 21.90 -17.34 3.08
N ARG A 295 22.31 -18.32 2.26
CA ARG A 295 22.43 -19.78 2.52
C ARG A 295 21.20 -20.44 3.16
N LYS A 296 20.02 -19.92 2.89
CA LYS A 296 18.79 -20.49 3.45
C LYS A 296 18.22 -21.55 2.48
N LYS A 297 18.79 -22.74 2.50
CA LYS A 297 18.53 -23.81 1.52
C LYS A 297 17.08 -24.32 1.51
N SER A 298 16.45 -24.36 2.65
CA SER A 298 15.09 -24.91 2.84
C SER A 298 13.97 -23.91 2.57
N ARG A 299 14.25 -22.81 1.83
CA ARG A 299 13.25 -21.81 1.47
C ARG A 299 12.70 -22.03 0.08
N SER A 300 11.43 -21.66 -0.09
CA SER A 300 10.78 -21.63 -1.38
C SER A 300 11.00 -20.28 -2.05
N TYR A 301 11.52 -20.27 -3.28
CA TYR A 301 11.82 -19.05 -4.01
C TYR A 301 10.77 -18.77 -5.07
N PHE A 302 10.27 -17.53 -5.11
CA PHE A 302 9.43 -16.97 -6.16
C PHE A 302 10.25 -15.93 -6.89
N ILE A 303 10.59 -16.16 -8.13
CA ILE A 303 11.34 -15.24 -8.98
C ILE A 303 10.35 -14.57 -9.93
N ILE A 304 10.22 -13.26 -9.82
CA ILE A 304 9.33 -12.45 -10.66
C ILE A 304 10.18 -11.51 -11.50
N SER A 305 10.00 -11.55 -12.81
CA SER A 305 10.79 -10.79 -13.77
C SER A 305 10.00 -10.58 -15.06
N ALA A 306 10.39 -9.60 -15.88
CA ALA A 306 10.16 -9.63 -17.31
C ALA A 306 10.76 -10.93 -17.92
N PRO A 307 10.46 -11.27 -19.19
CA PRO A 307 11.01 -12.46 -19.83
C PRO A 307 12.54 -12.55 -19.69
N LEU A 308 13.02 -13.64 -19.11
CA LEU A 308 14.43 -13.82 -18.74
C LEU A 308 15.30 -14.05 -19.98
N SER A 309 16.40 -13.33 -20.09
CA SER A 309 17.48 -13.57 -21.05
C SER A 309 18.22 -14.89 -20.79
N LYS A 310 19.04 -15.32 -21.74
CA LYS A 310 19.88 -16.53 -21.57
C LYS A 310 20.85 -16.41 -20.39
N GLU A 311 21.41 -15.22 -20.16
CA GLU A 311 22.32 -14.94 -19.07
C GLU A 311 21.61 -15.01 -17.73
N GLU A 312 20.45 -14.42 -17.61
CA GLU A 312 19.61 -14.46 -16.42
C GLU A 312 19.14 -15.89 -16.08
N ARG A 313 18.80 -16.70 -17.08
CA ARG A 313 18.48 -18.12 -16.91
C ARG A 313 19.67 -18.93 -16.41
N ASN A 314 20.90 -18.59 -16.82
CA ASN A 314 22.10 -19.21 -16.28
C ASN A 314 22.33 -18.84 -14.80
N ALA A 315 22.08 -17.59 -14.42
CA ALA A 315 22.13 -17.17 -13.01
C ALA A 315 21.11 -17.94 -12.17
N LEU A 316 19.88 -18.07 -12.68
CA LEU A 316 18.82 -18.84 -12.03
C LEU A 316 19.20 -20.32 -11.83
N SER A 317 19.86 -20.93 -12.82
CA SER A 317 20.34 -22.32 -12.72
C SER A 317 21.37 -22.51 -11.60
N ARG A 318 22.13 -21.46 -11.25
CA ARG A 318 23.02 -21.47 -10.09
C ARG A 318 22.25 -21.50 -8.78
N LEU A 319 21.21 -20.66 -8.66
CA LEU A 319 20.35 -20.65 -7.49
C LEU A 319 19.63 -22.00 -7.32
N GLN A 320 19.14 -22.62 -8.41
CA GLN A 320 18.47 -23.91 -8.37
C GLN A 320 19.37 -25.03 -7.80
N LYS A 321 20.68 -25.00 -8.07
CA LYS A 321 21.64 -25.97 -7.48
C LYS A 321 21.83 -25.79 -5.97
N TYR A 322 21.53 -24.61 -5.44
CA TYR A 322 21.63 -24.32 -4.01
C TYR A 322 20.31 -24.53 -3.27
N SER A 323 19.18 -24.37 -3.95
CA SER A 323 17.85 -24.57 -3.37
C SER A 323 17.54 -26.05 -3.24
N GLU A 324 16.97 -26.44 -2.11
CA GLU A 324 16.44 -27.79 -1.90
C GLU A 324 15.13 -28.03 -2.63
N TYR A 325 14.44 -26.95 -2.98
CA TYR A 325 13.14 -26.98 -3.65
C TYR A 325 13.22 -26.37 -5.05
N GLU A 326 12.31 -26.78 -5.90
CA GLU A 326 12.13 -26.17 -7.22
C GLU A 326 11.79 -24.68 -7.06
N ILE A 327 12.34 -23.85 -7.94
CA ILE A 327 12.12 -22.41 -7.94
C ILE A 327 10.90 -22.11 -8.79
N CYS A 328 9.94 -21.36 -8.24
CA CYS A 328 8.82 -20.85 -9.00
C CYS A 328 9.24 -19.59 -9.78
N VAL A 329 9.22 -19.65 -11.10
CA VAL A 329 9.53 -18.52 -11.97
C VAL A 329 8.23 -18.02 -12.59
N LEU A 330 7.97 -16.73 -12.41
CA LEU A 330 6.78 -16.03 -12.93
C LEU A 330 7.28 -14.90 -13.85
N GLU A 331 7.17 -15.12 -15.16
CA GLU A 331 7.55 -14.12 -16.16
C GLU A 331 6.35 -13.22 -16.50
N ALA A 332 6.58 -11.91 -16.45
CA ALA A 332 5.58 -10.90 -16.78
C ALA A 332 5.59 -10.64 -18.29
N GLU A 333 4.90 -11.46 -19.05
CA GLU A 333 4.72 -11.26 -20.48
C GLU A 333 3.54 -10.29 -20.71
N VAL A 334 3.72 -9.32 -21.58
CA VAL A 334 2.67 -8.40 -22.04
C VAL A 334 2.41 -8.70 -23.52
N ASP A 335 1.20 -9.11 -23.83
CA ASP A 335 0.79 -9.28 -25.23
C ASP A 335 0.84 -7.93 -25.93
N GLN A 336 1.43 -7.88 -27.12
CA GLN A 336 1.60 -6.65 -27.90
C GLN A 336 0.29 -6.02 -28.39
N ASP A 337 -0.85 -6.68 -28.18
CA ASP A 337 -2.15 -6.20 -28.65
C ASP A 337 -2.84 -5.22 -27.67
N ASP A 338 -2.31 -5.02 -26.46
CA ASP A 338 -2.88 -4.09 -25.46
C ASP A 338 -2.18 -2.70 -25.43
N ALA A 339 -1.37 -2.38 -26.42
CA ALA A 339 -0.52 -1.18 -26.47
C ALA A 339 -1.10 -0.02 -27.32
N ASP A 340 -2.42 0.01 -27.61
CA ASP A 340 -3.08 1.14 -28.30
C ASP A 340 -4.02 1.96 -27.41
#